data_1ba2a58b23e18221e998d1aacf04346e
#
_entry.id   1ba2a58b23e18221e998d1aacf04346e
#
_cell.length_a   1.000
_cell.length_b   1.000
_cell.length_c   1.000
_cell.angle_alpha   90.00
_cell.angle_beta   90.00
_cell.angle_gamma   90.00
#
_symmetry.space_group_name_H-M   'P 1'
#
loop_
_entity.id
_entity.type
_entity.pdbx_description
1 polymer ?
#
loop_
_entity_poly.entity_id
_entity_poly.type
_entity_poly.pdbx_seq_one_letter_code
_entity_poly.pdbx_strand_id
1 'polypeptide(L)'
;MVIFASEDIGLAAPAALNLAVSTFLAVERIGMPECEYNLYACATVLAKSAKSRAVADAMSAAKQAAAAYPDLPVPIGIRNAPTKLMKDLGYGKDYHWQADFKAKNGFLPSELKDTDFFAS
;
A
#
# COMPACT_ATOMS: atom_id res chain seq x y z
N MET A 1 -3.33 -8.26 -17.11
CA MET A 1 -4.46 -8.21 -16.14
C MET A 1 -4.01 -7.83 -14.73
N VAL A 2 -2.98 -8.44 -14.16
CA VAL A 2 -2.49 -8.12 -12.80
C VAL A 2 -2.07 -6.65 -12.68
N ILE A 3 -1.27 -6.15 -13.60
CA ILE A 3 -0.85 -4.73 -13.62
C ILE A 3 -2.05 -3.82 -13.73
N PHE A 4 -2.95 -4.08 -14.66
CA PHE A 4 -4.17 -3.30 -14.85
C PHE A 4 -5.05 -3.26 -13.60
N ALA A 5 -5.21 -4.40 -12.91
CA ALA A 5 -5.96 -4.48 -11.66
C ALA A 5 -5.34 -3.62 -10.55
N SER A 6 -4.02 -3.54 -10.47
CA SER A 6 -3.32 -2.75 -9.46
C SER A 6 -3.26 -1.26 -9.79
N GLU A 7 -2.97 -0.94 -11.05
CA GLU A 7 -2.68 0.42 -11.49
C GLU A 7 -3.95 1.22 -11.83
N ASP A 8 -4.86 0.63 -12.61
CA ASP A 8 -6.02 1.34 -13.13
C ASP A 8 -7.27 1.16 -12.28
N ILE A 9 -7.50 -0.04 -11.75
CA ILE A 9 -8.66 -0.32 -10.88
C ILE A 9 -8.33 0.06 -9.44
N GLY A 10 -7.21 -0.45 -8.91
CA GLY A 10 -6.71 -0.11 -7.58
C GLY A 10 -7.78 -0.17 -6.49
N LEU A 11 -7.94 0.91 -5.76
CA LEU A 11 -8.85 0.99 -4.62
C LEU A 11 -10.34 1.04 -5.00
N ALA A 12 -10.68 1.26 -6.27
CA ALA A 12 -12.07 1.24 -6.72
C ALA A 12 -12.71 -0.16 -6.60
N ALA A 13 -11.91 -1.21 -6.80
CA ALA A 13 -12.35 -2.59 -6.62
C ALA A 13 -11.14 -3.46 -6.18
N PRO A 14 -10.76 -3.46 -4.89
CA PRO A 14 -9.56 -4.15 -4.41
C PRO A 14 -9.53 -5.65 -4.71
N ALA A 15 -10.70 -6.30 -4.77
CA ALA A 15 -10.82 -7.72 -5.12
C ALA A 15 -10.37 -8.05 -6.57
N ALA A 16 -10.27 -7.04 -7.44
CA ALA A 16 -9.84 -7.23 -8.82
C ALA A 16 -8.40 -7.78 -8.91
N LEU A 17 -7.51 -7.36 -8.02
CA LEU A 17 -6.15 -7.88 -7.95
C LEU A 17 -6.14 -9.37 -7.59
N ASN A 18 -6.92 -9.77 -6.60
CA ASN A 18 -7.03 -11.18 -6.21
C ASN A 18 -7.54 -12.04 -7.36
N LEU A 19 -8.56 -11.56 -8.08
CA LEU A 19 -9.08 -12.25 -9.26
C LEU A 19 -8.01 -12.38 -10.36
N ALA A 20 -7.28 -11.32 -10.64
CA ALA A 20 -6.23 -11.32 -11.66
C ALA A 20 -5.10 -12.29 -11.32
N VAL A 21 -4.65 -12.31 -10.06
CA VAL A 21 -3.61 -13.26 -9.57
C VAL A 21 -4.11 -14.69 -9.61
N SER A 22 -5.34 -14.96 -9.19
CA SER A 22 -5.95 -16.29 -9.26
C SER A 22 -6.06 -16.77 -10.70
N THR A 23 -6.41 -15.87 -11.63
CA THR A 23 -6.47 -16.18 -13.07
C THR A 23 -5.08 -16.53 -13.61
N PHE A 24 -4.06 -15.77 -13.26
CA PHE A 24 -2.67 -16.05 -13.64
C PHE A 24 -2.26 -17.45 -13.19
N LEU A 25 -2.52 -17.81 -11.94
CA LEU A 25 -2.22 -19.14 -11.41
C LEU A 25 -3.02 -20.25 -12.12
N ALA A 26 -4.27 -20.02 -12.44
CA ALA A 26 -5.09 -20.96 -13.19
C ALA A 26 -4.52 -21.22 -14.59
N VAL A 27 -4.11 -20.16 -15.29
CA VAL A 27 -3.46 -20.28 -16.61
C VAL A 27 -2.19 -21.10 -16.54
N GLU A 28 -1.33 -20.86 -15.55
CA GLU A 28 -0.10 -21.64 -15.38
C GLU A 28 -0.34 -23.11 -15.05
N ARG A 29 -1.37 -23.42 -14.26
CA ARG A 29 -1.63 -24.78 -13.76
C ARG A 29 -2.48 -25.61 -14.69
N ILE A 30 -3.46 -25.00 -15.34
CA ILE A 30 -4.42 -25.68 -16.20
C ILE A 30 -3.94 -25.68 -17.67
N GLY A 31 -3.49 -24.51 -18.16
CA GLY A 31 -3.09 -24.32 -19.55
C GLY A 31 -4.27 -24.16 -20.52
N MET A 32 -3.90 -23.88 -21.77
CA MET A 32 -4.84 -23.75 -22.88
C MET A 32 -5.29 -25.13 -23.37
N PRO A 33 -6.53 -25.30 -23.84
CA PRO A 33 -7.57 -24.24 -23.99
C PRO A 33 -8.46 -24.07 -22.76
N GLU A 34 -8.38 -24.94 -21.75
CA GLU A 34 -9.33 -24.99 -20.63
C GLU A 34 -9.29 -23.71 -19.80
N CYS A 35 -8.14 -23.04 -19.67
CA CYS A 35 -8.02 -21.79 -18.93
C CYS A 35 -8.69 -20.58 -19.61
N GLU A 36 -9.19 -20.74 -20.84
CA GLU A 36 -9.91 -19.65 -21.53
C GLU A 36 -11.09 -19.14 -20.72
N TYR A 37 -11.85 -19.99 -20.04
CA TYR A 37 -12.92 -19.57 -19.15
C TYR A 37 -12.43 -18.61 -18.06
N ASN A 38 -11.29 -18.90 -17.45
CA ASN A 38 -10.69 -18.04 -16.44
C ASN A 38 -10.27 -16.69 -17.02
N LEU A 39 -9.66 -16.69 -18.20
CA LEU A 39 -9.22 -15.48 -18.89
C LEU A 39 -10.41 -14.57 -19.28
N TYR A 40 -11.44 -15.15 -19.90
CA TYR A 40 -12.63 -14.38 -20.31
C TYR A 40 -13.39 -13.82 -19.11
N ALA A 41 -13.58 -14.62 -18.06
CA ALA A 41 -14.24 -14.17 -16.84
C ALA A 41 -13.46 -13.01 -16.18
N CYS A 42 -12.15 -13.16 -16.03
CA CYS A 42 -11.30 -12.11 -15.47
C CYS A 42 -11.34 -10.83 -16.32
N ALA A 43 -11.15 -10.95 -17.64
CA ALA A 43 -11.19 -9.79 -18.54
C ALA A 43 -12.52 -9.05 -18.46
N THR A 44 -13.64 -9.78 -18.37
CA THR A 44 -14.99 -9.20 -18.24
C THR A 44 -15.14 -8.42 -16.94
N VAL A 45 -14.72 -9.00 -15.81
CA VAL A 45 -14.80 -8.33 -14.51
C VAL A 45 -13.93 -7.07 -14.49
N LEU A 46 -12.68 -7.17 -14.96
CA LEU A 46 -11.77 -6.02 -15.00
C LEU A 46 -12.29 -4.90 -15.90
N ALA A 47 -12.85 -5.25 -17.06
CA ALA A 47 -13.41 -4.27 -17.99
C ALA A 47 -14.60 -3.50 -17.40
N LYS A 48 -15.42 -4.17 -16.59
CA LYS A 48 -16.60 -3.58 -15.93
C LYS A 48 -16.29 -2.88 -14.62
N SER A 49 -15.11 -3.07 -14.06
CA SER A 49 -14.72 -2.46 -12.79
C SER A 49 -14.52 -0.95 -12.91
N ALA A 50 -14.92 -0.23 -11.88
CA ALA A 50 -14.58 1.18 -11.74
C ALA A 50 -13.06 1.36 -11.71
N LYS A 51 -12.60 2.54 -12.05
CA LYS A 51 -11.16 2.90 -12.10
C LYS A 51 -10.83 3.91 -11.01
N SER A 52 -9.61 3.83 -10.48
CA SER A 52 -9.09 4.79 -9.52
C SER A 52 -7.58 4.96 -9.69
N ARG A 53 -7.15 6.19 -9.77
CA ARG A 53 -5.72 6.54 -9.81
C ARG A 53 -5.15 6.85 -8.42
N ALA A 54 -5.95 6.76 -7.36
CA ALA A 54 -5.56 7.18 -6.02
C ALA A 54 -4.23 6.58 -5.55
N VAL A 55 -3.99 5.30 -5.83
CA VAL A 55 -2.72 4.63 -5.46
C VAL A 55 -1.56 5.16 -6.29
N ALA A 56 -1.74 5.35 -7.60
CA ALA A 56 -0.69 5.87 -8.48
C ALA A 56 -0.30 7.31 -8.08
N ASP A 57 -1.28 8.13 -7.78
CA ASP A 57 -1.08 9.52 -7.37
C ASP A 57 -0.41 9.60 -5.99
N ALA A 58 -0.87 8.81 -5.01
CA ALA A 58 -0.25 8.71 -3.69
C ALA A 58 1.19 8.19 -3.76
N MET A 59 1.44 7.18 -4.58
CA MET A 59 2.80 6.66 -4.82
C MET A 59 3.73 7.74 -5.40
N SER A 60 3.24 8.50 -6.38
CA SER A 60 4.00 9.60 -6.98
C SER A 60 4.33 10.67 -5.94
N ALA A 61 3.34 11.10 -5.16
CA ALA A 61 3.53 12.08 -4.09
C ALA A 61 4.51 11.60 -3.02
N ALA A 62 4.41 10.33 -2.61
CA ALA A 62 5.33 9.74 -1.64
C ALA A 62 6.76 9.67 -2.17
N LYS A 63 6.96 9.30 -3.44
CA LYS A 63 8.29 9.30 -4.07
C LYS A 63 8.89 10.71 -4.15
N GLN A 64 8.08 11.72 -4.48
CA GLN A 64 8.54 13.11 -4.51
C GLN A 64 8.94 13.59 -3.11
N ALA A 65 8.14 13.29 -2.08
CA ALA A 65 8.47 13.61 -0.70
C ALA A 65 9.77 12.94 -0.25
N ALA A 66 9.94 11.66 -0.56
CA ALA A 66 11.16 10.91 -0.23
C ALA A 66 12.41 11.48 -0.94
N ALA A 67 12.27 11.92 -2.18
CA ALA A 67 13.35 12.56 -2.93
C ALA A 67 13.69 13.95 -2.39
N ALA A 68 12.69 14.70 -1.94
CA ALA A 68 12.90 16.02 -1.33
C ALA A 68 13.56 15.95 0.07
N TYR A 69 13.30 14.87 0.78
CA TYR A 69 13.78 14.66 2.17
C TYR A 69 14.43 13.27 2.33
N PRO A 70 15.57 13.01 1.68
CA PRO A 70 16.17 11.66 1.63
C PRO A 70 16.65 11.14 3.00
N ASP A 71 16.98 12.04 3.92
CA ASP A 71 17.62 11.71 5.20
C ASP A 71 16.66 11.82 6.41
N LEU A 72 15.36 11.95 6.20
CA LEU A 72 14.41 12.02 7.31
C LEU A 72 14.38 10.71 8.09
N PRO A 73 14.68 10.75 9.40
CA PRO A 73 14.62 9.55 10.23
C PRO A 73 13.18 9.16 10.55
N VAL A 74 12.96 7.87 10.84
CA VAL A 74 11.72 7.41 11.44
C VAL A 74 11.48 8.13 12.76
N PRO A 75 10.25 8.61 13.04
CA PRO A 75 9.97 9.25 14.32
C PRO A 75 10.36 8.39 15.51
N ILE A 76 11.02 9.02 16.50
CA ILE A 76 11.62 8.29 17.63
C ILE A 76 10.61 7.49 18.44
N GLY A 77 9.36 7.98 18.54
CA GLY A 77 8.28 7.34 19.30
C GLY A 77 7.83 5.98 18.73
N ILE A 78 8.13 5.70 17.47
CA ILE A 78 7.77 4.42 16.81
C ILE A 78 8.99 3.56 16.46
N ARG A 79 10.19 3.97 16.88
CA ARG A 79 11.40 3.16 16.72
C ARG A 79 11.47 2.07 17.77
N ASN A 80 12.00 0.89 17.39
CA ASN A 80 12.31 -0.16 18.35
C ASN A 80 13.34 0.31 19.37
N ALA A 81 13.15 -0.08 20.63
CA ALA A 81 14.04 0.24 21.75
C ALA A 81 14.66 -1.03 22.36
N PRO A 82 15.56 -1.75 21.65
CA PRO A 82 16.12 -3.00 22.14
C PRO A 82 17.09 -2.82 23.30
N THR A 83 17.63 -1.61 23.51
CA THR A 83 18.55 -1.29 24.60
C THR A 83 17.93 -0.33 25.61
N LYS A 84 18.44 -0.34 26.86
CA LYS A 84 18.04 0.61 27.90
C LYS A 84 18.30 2.06 27.45
N LEU A 85 19.44 2.31 26.82
CA LEU A 85 19.80 3.63 26.30
C LEU A 85 18.75 4.13 25.28
N MET A 86 18.33 3.29 24.36
CA MET A 86 17.29 3.66 23.37
C MET A 86 15.96 3.97 24.05
N LYS A 87 15.56 3.19 25.08
CA LYS A 87 14.37 3.48 25.89
C LYS A 87 14.47 4.82 26.60
N ASP A 88 15.63 5.11 27.21
CA ASP A 88 15.89 6.35 27.91
C ASP A 88 15.90 7.58 26.96
N LEU A 89 16.26 7.37 25.69
CA LEU A 89 16.18 8.39 24.64
C LEU A 89 14.77 8.59 24.07
N GLY A 90 13.78 7.81 24.52
CA GLY A 90 12.38 7.93 24.11
C GLY A 90 11.98 7.09 22.89
N TYR A 91 12.81 6.13 22.47
CA TYR A 91 12.47 5.21 21.37
C TYR A 91 11.27 4.35 21.76
N GLY A 92 10.25 4.33 20.92
CA GLY A 92 9.02 3.59 21.17
C GLY A 92 8.16 4.13 22.31
N LYS A 93 8.51 5.29 22.88
CA LYS A 93 7.72 5.95 23.93
C LYS A 93 6.31 6.24 23.43
N ASP A 94 5.34 5.90 24.25
CA ASP A 94 3.91 6.09 23.95
C ASP A 94 3.38 5.23 22.79
N TYR A 95 4.14 4.22 22.30
CA TYR A 95 3.67 3.26 21.31
C TYR A 95 2.94 2.10 21.98
N HIS A 96 1.73 1.82 21.51
CA HIS A 96 0.88 0.70 21.96
C HIS A 96 0.43 -0.14 20.78
N TRP A 97 0.59 -1.45 20.88
CA TRP A 97 0.12 -2.41 19.88
C TRP A 97 -1.39 -2.61 20.03
N GLN A 98 -2.17 -1.85 19.27
CA GLN A 98 -3.63 -2.00 19.16
C GLN A 98 -4.15 -1.44 17.84
N ALA A 99 -5.29 -1.96 17.37
CA ALA A 99 -5.83 -1.65 16.06
C ALA A 99 -6.10 -0.15 15.83
N ASP A 100 -6.57 0.56 16.87
CA ASP A 100 -6.95 1.98 16.78
C ASP A 100 -5.88 2.93 17.34
N PHE A 101 -4.64 2.44 17.49
CA PHE A 101 -3.58 3.25 18.05
C PHE A 101 -3.28 4.47 17.17
N LYS A 102 -3.28 5.65 17.79
CA LYS A 102 -2.85 6.90 17.18
C LYS A 102 -1.69 7.48 17.97
N ALA A 103 -0.55 7.64 17.33
CA ALA A 103 0.59 8.29 17.96
C ALA A 103 0.27 9.77 18.22
N LYS A 104 0.69 10.30 19.38
CA LYS A 104 0.46 11.68 19.80
C LYS A 104 0.92 12.71 18.75
N ASN A 105 2.04 12.43 18.09
CA ASN A 105 2.64 13.28 17.06
C ASN A 105 2.53 12.70 15.64
N GLY A 106 1.61 11.74 15.43
CA GLY A 106 1.50 11.02 14.16
C GLY A 106 2.61 10.01 13.92
N PHE A 107 2.62 9.43 12.72
CA PHE A 107 3.58 8.40 12.30
C PHE A 107 4.60 8.91 11.28
N LEU A 108 4.42 10.11 10.79
CA LEU A 108 5.33 10.75 9.83
C LEU A 108 6.39 11.61 10.53
N PRO A 109 7.55 11.83 9.91
CA PRO A 109 8.49 12.85 10.36
C PRO A 109 7.83 14.23 10.45
N SER A 110 8.36 15.10 11.32
CA SER A 110 7.75 16.42 11.58
C SER A 110 7.58 17.28 10.34
N GLU A 111 8.47 17.16 9.36
CA GLU A 111 8.45 17.88 8.08
C GLU A 111 7.30 17.44 7.18
N LEU A 112 6.77 16.24 7.40
CA LEU A 112 5.68 15.64 6.63
C LEU A 112 4.41 15.43 7.46
N LYS A 113 4.36 15.89 8.69
CA LYS A 113 3.28 15.59 9.65
C LYS A 113 1.86 15.89 9.15
N ASP A 114 1.72 16.93 8.34
CA ASP A 114 0.44 17.37 7.81
C ASP A 114 0.17 16.90 6.37
N THR A 115 1.02 16.00 5.85
CA THR A 115 0.89 15.48 4.50
C THR A 115 -0.13 14.34 4.44
N ASP A 116 -1.11 14.46 3.56
CA ASP A 116 -2.00 13.37 3.17
C ASP A 116 -1.69 12.97 1.73
N PHE A 117 -1.05 11.80 1.58
CA PHE A 117 -0.68 11.28 0.26
C PHE A 117 -1.87 10.82 -0.58
N PHE A 118 -3.03 10.59 0.04
CA PHE A 118 -4.26 10.19 -0.64
C PHE A 118 -5.25 11.34 -0.83
N ALA A 119 -4.91 12.54 -0.39
CA ALA A 119 -5.71 13.72 -0.68
C ALA A 119 -5.70 14.00 -2.18
N SER A 120 -6.87 14.10 -2.75
CA SER A 120 -7.08 14.43 -4.16
C SER A 120 -7.32 15.93 -4.34
#